data_243748be720ca3c4e815a3f1731cc83c
#
_entry.id   243748be720ca3c4e815a3f1731cc83c
#
_cell.length_a   1.000
_cell.length_b   1.000
_cell.length_c   1.000
_cell.angle_alpha   90.00
_cell.angle_beta   90.00
_cell.angle_gamma   90.00
#
_symmetry.space_group_name_H-M   'P 1'
#
loop_
_entity.id
_entity.type
_entity.pdbx_description
1 polymer ?
#
loop_
_entity_poly.entity_id
_entity_poly.type
_entity_poly.pdbx_seq_one_letter_code
_entity_poly.pdbx_strand_id
1 'polypeptide(L)'
;PDLTEQNKDKKENENMYYGEKKVENPIRWAMVGGGKGSQIGYIHRSSALRDFNFELVAGAFDIDPERGKDFGKKLHVSEDRCYPDYKTMFAREAEREDGIQAVSVATPNGTHYEITKAALEAGLHVICEKPLCFTTEQAEELEKLAVRRNKVVGITYGYAGHQRSEERRV
;
A
#
# COMPACT_ATOMS: atom_id res chain seq x y z
N PRO A 1 -40.52 -2.51 -13.87
CA PRO A 1 -39.36 -2.70 -13.03
C PRO A 1 -39.83 -2.80 -11.60
N ASP A 2 -39.53 -3.94 -10.98
CA ASP A 2 -39.99 -4.33 -9.67
C ASP A 2 -39.35 -3.43 -8.61
N LEU A 3 -40.17 -2.75 -7.81
CA LEU A 3 -39.75 -1.88 -6.71
C LEU A 3 -38.90 -2.60 -5.64
N THR A 4 -38.93 -3.93 -5.65
CA THR A 4 -38.11 -4.80 -4.80
C THR A 4 -36.65 -4.88 -5.26
N GLU A 5 -36.34 -4.85 -6.56
CA GLU A 5 -34.97 -4.80 -7.07
C GLU A 5 -34.34 -3.44 -6.85
N GLN A 6 -35.07 -2.34 -7.11
CA GLN A 6 -34.54 -0.98 -6.84
C GLN A 6 -34.26 -0.71 -5.36
N ASN A 7 -35.01 -1.34 -4.45
CA ASN A 7 -34.76 -1.25 -3.01
C ASN A 7 -33.58 -2.12 -2.53
N LYS A 8 -33.28 -3.22 -3.24
CA LYS A 8 -32.08 -4.03 -2.95
C LYS A 8 -30.80 -3.29 -3.34
N ASP A 9 -30.77 -2.72 -4.55
CA ASP A 9 -29.63 -1.95 -5.05
C ASP A 9 -29.37 -0.69 -4.22
N LYS A 10 -30.42 -0.04 -3.69
CA LYS A 10 -30.29 1.08 -2.77
C LYS A 10 -29.71 0.68 -1.41
N LYS A 11 -30.15 -0.44 -0.84
CA LYS A 11 -29.62 -0.98 0.42
C LYS A 11 -28.17 -1.46 0.29
N GLU A 12 -27.81 -2.07 -0.85
CA GLU A 12 -26.44 -2.50 -1.11
C GLU A 12 -25.50 -1.31 -1.30
N ASN A 13 -25.95 -0.19 -1.90
CA ASN A 13 -25.19 1.03 -2.03
C ASN A 13 -25.05 1.80 -0.70
N GLU A 14 -26.07 1.81 0.16
CA GLU A 14 -25.97 2.44 1.48
C GLU A 14 -24.93 1.74 2.38
N ASN A 15 -24.81 0.43 2.34
CA ASN A 15 -23.81 -0.33 3.10
C ASN A 15 -22.37 -0.10 2.62
N MET A 16 -22.16 0.37 1.40
CA MET A 16 -20.83 0.65 0.86
C MET A 16 -20.17 1.89 1.47
N TYR A 17 -20.96 2.85 1.98
CA TYR A 17 -20.46 4.09 2.59
C TYR A 17 -20.07 3.96 4.07
N TYR A 18 -20.50 2.90 4.74
CA TYR A 18 -20.31 2.72 6.19
C TYR A 18 -19.32 1.61 6.56
N GLY A 19 -18.59 1.03 5.58
CA GLY A 19 -17.62 -0.04 5.85
C GLY A 19 -18.24 -1.35 6.37
N GLU A 20 -19.54 -1.51 6.23
CA GLU A 20 -20.28 -2.69 6.72
C GLU A 20 -20.19 -3.90 5.79
N LYS A 21 -19.82 -3.68 4.52
CA LYS A 21 -19.66 -4.77 3.56
C LYS A 21 -18.26 -5.36 3.65
N LYS A 22 -18.17 -6.59 4.13
CA LYS A 22 -16.91 -7.34 4.11
C LYS A 22 -16.45 -7.52 2.67
N VAL A 23 -15.26 -7.04 2.34
CA VAL A 23 -14.63 -7.29 1.05
C VAL A 23 -14.24 -8.77 1.01
N GLU A 24 -14.80 -9.53 0.04
CA GLU A 24 -14.55 -10.97 -0.07
C GLU A 24 -13.09 -11.29 -0.36
N ASN A 25 -12.43 -10.45 -1.17
CA ASN A 25 -11.04 -10.63 -1.58
C ASN A 25 -10.26 -9.33 -1.34
N PRO A 26 -9.80 -9.06 -0.10
CA PRO A 26 -8.97 -7.90 0.16
C PRO A 26 -7.65 -7.99 -0.61
N ILE A 27 -7.10 -6.83 -0.98
CA ILE A 27 -5.81 -6.75 -1.63
C ILE A 27 -4.73 -7.21 -0.64
N ARG A 28 -4.00 -8.26 -0.96
CA ARG A 28 -2.85 -8.70 -0.18
C ARG A 28 -1.74 -7.67 -0.30
N TRP A 29 -1.41 -7.07 0.81
CA TRP A 29 -0.59 -5.89 0.90
C TRP A 29 0.62 -6.10 1.81
N ALA A 30 1.74 -5.49 1.46
CA ALA A 30 2.95 -5.47 2.27
C ALA A 30 3.42 -4.06 2.59
N MET A 31 4.35 -3.96 3.52
CA MET A 31 5.06 -2.71 3.82
C MET A 31 6.57 -2.87 3.71
N VAL A 32 7.22 -1.84 3.17
CA VAL A 32 8.67 -1.62 3.28
C VAL A 32 8.90 -0.41 4.18
N GLY A 33 9.62 -0.60 5.28
CA GLY A 33 9.73 0.38 6.34
C GLY A 33 8.47 0.47 7.20
N GLY A 34 8.25 1.61 7.82
CA GLY A 34 7.08 1.84 8.65
C GLY A 34 7.04 1.01 9.95
N GLY A 35 8.20 0.53 10.41
CA GLY A 35 8.35 -0.32 11.58
C GLY A 35 8.07 0.37 12.92
N LYS A 36 8.65 -0.17 13.99
CA LYS A 36 8.42 0.29 15.36
C LYS A 36 8.77 1.77 15.51
N GLY A 37 7.83 2.56 16.02
CA GLY A 37 8.00 4.01 16.24
C GLY A 37 7.79 4.87 14.99
N SER A 38 7.53 4.31 13.83
CA SER A 38 7.19 5.07 12.63
C SER A 38 5.74 5.59 12.69
N GLN A 39 5.58 6.90 12.82
CA GLN A 39 4.28 7.54 12.75
C GLN A 39 3.62 7.34 11.38
N ILE A 40 4.40 7.49 10.31
CA ILE A 40 3.92 7.31 8.93
C ILE A 40 3.48 5.86 8.68
N GLY A 41 4.26 4.88 9.16
CA GLY A 41 3.86 3.48 9.06
C GLY A 41 2.54 3.18 9.77
N TYR A 42 2.29 3.81 10.92
CA TYR A 42 1.00 3.72 11.60
C TYR A 42 -0.14 4.32 10.75
N ILE A 43 0.07 5.49 10.15
CA ILE A 43 -0.93 6.15 9.30
C ILE A 43 -1.29 5.27 8.10
N HIS A 44 -0.31 4.71 7.39
CA HIS A 44 -0.56 3.78 6.29
C HIS A 44 -1.41 2.59 6.73
N ARG A 45 -1.03 1.93 7.85
CA ARG A 45 -1.78 0.77 8.37
C ARG A 45 -3.20 1.13 8.79
N SER A 46 -3.36 2.22 9.54
CA SER A 46 -4.70 2.63 10.01
C SER A 46 -5.63 3.00 8.85
N SER A 47 -5.09 3.57 7.77
CA SER A 47 -5.88 3.94 6.60
C SER A 47 -6.22 2.71 5.74
N ALA A 48 -5.24 1.85 5.46
CA ALA A 48 -5.42 0.69 4.60
C ALA A 48 -6.34 -0.38 5.21
N LEU A 49 -6.26 -0.56 6.54
CA LEU A 49 -7.01 -1.62 7.22
C LEU A 49 -8.43 -1.20 7.67
N ARG A 50 -8.75 0.10 7.62
CA ARG A 50 -10.02 0.64 8.15
C ARG A 50 -11.25 0.00 7.52
N ASP A 51 -11.26 -0.13 6.19
CA ASP A 51 -12.43 -0.54 5.43
C ASP A 51 -12.28 -1.97 4.88
N PHE A 52 -11.33 -2.73 5.42
CA PHE A 52 -11.06 -4.13 5.03
C PHE A 52 -10.75 -4.34 3.55
N ASN A 53 -10.40 -3.28 2.81
CA ASN A 53 -9.98 -3.38 1.42
C ASN A 53 -8.59 -3.97 1.24
N PHE A 54 -7.77 -3.92 2.30
CA PHE A 54 -6.41 -4.45 2.32
C PHE A 54 -6.22 -5.42 3.48
N GLU A 55 -5.38 -6.41 3.26
CA GLU A 55 -4.87 -7.33 4.27
C GLU A 55 -3.35 -7.23 4.34
N LEU A 56 -2.80 -6.92 5.52
CA LEU A 56 -1.36 -6.87 5.74
C LEU A 56 -0.82 -8.29 5.90
N VAL A 57 -0.17 -8.82 4.86
CA VAL A 57 0.28 -10.20 4.84
C VAL A 57 1.80 -10.36 4.91
N ALA A 58 2.57 -9.33 4.58
CA ALA A 58 4.04 -9.39 4.56
C ALA A 58 4.68 -8.03 4.89
N GLY A 59 5.97 -8.03 5.20
CA GLY A 59 6.72 -6.80 5.35
C GLY A 59 8.22 -6.95 5.55
N ALA A 60 8.95 -5.92 5.12
CA ALA A 60 10.33 -5.63 5.47
C ALA A 60 10.32 -4.35 6.32
N PHE A 61 10.00 -4.50 7.61
CA PHE A 61 9.60 -3.39 8.47
C PHE A 61 10.76 -2.55 9.04
N ASP A 62 11.96 -3.10 9.10
CA ASP A 62 13.13 -2.44 9.68
C ASP A 62 14.39 -2.85 8.91
N ILE A 63 15.43 -2.00 8.96
CA ILE A 63 16.78 -2.33 8.44
C ILE A 63 17.47 -3.39 9.30
N ASP A 64 17.09 -3.51 10.57
CA ASP A 64 17.47 -4.60 11.45
C ASP A 64 16.45 -5.73 11.31
N PRO A 65 16.84 -6.90 10.77
CA PRO A 65 15.89 -7.98 10.48
C PRO A 65 15.18 -8.50 11.72
N GLU A 66 15.85 -8.59 12.87
CA GLU A 66 15.24 -9.12 14.11
C GLU A 66 14.19 -8.15 14.64
N ARG A 67 14.48 -6.83 14.64
CA ARG A 67 13.49 -5.81 15.01
C ARG A 67 12.31 -5.80 14.04
N GLY A 68 12.59 -5.96 12.75
CA GLY A 68 11.55 -6.05 11.72
C GLY A 68 10.63 -7.25 11.94
N LYS A 69 11.19 -8.41 12.23
CA LYS A 69 10.48 -9.66 12.52
C LYS A 69 9.65 -9.56 13.80
N ASP A 70 10.23 -9.04 14.88
CA ASP A 70 9.51 -8.81 16.14
C ASP A 70 8.35 -7.84 15.98
N PHE A 71 8.51 -6.83 15.13
CA PHE A 71 7.46 -5.88 14.84
C PHE A 71 6.35 -6.52 13.98
N GLY A 72 6.71 -7.29 12.96
CA GLY A 72 5.74 -8.01 12.13
C GLY A 72 4.87 -8.97 12.94
N LYS A 73 5.46 -9.70 13.90
CA LYS A 73 4.71 -10.57 14.82
C LYS A 73 3.64 -9.80 15.62
N LYS A 74 3.94 -8.56 16.05
CA LYS A 74 2.98 -7.70 16.76
C LYS A 74 1.84 -7.21 15.86
N LEU A 75 2.05 -7.22 14.56
CA LEU A 75 1.04 -6.91 13.55
C LEU A 75 0.31 -8.17 13.05
N HIS A 76 0.56 -9.32 13.66
CA HIS A 76 0.01 -10.63 13.27
C HIS A 76 0.43 -11.08 11.86
N VAL A 77 1.54 -10.55 11.33
CA VAL A 77 2.16 -11.04 10.11
C VAL A 77 2.89 -12.34 10.41
N SER A 78 2.70 -13.35 9.57
CA SER A 78 3.38 -14.64 9.70
C SER A 78 4.91 -14.48 9.68
N GLU A 79 5.60 -15.24 10.49
CA GLU A 79 7.05 -15.11 10.70
C GLU A 79 7.83 -15.31 9.40
N ASP A 80 7.40 -16.26 8.56
CA ASP A 80 7.98 -16.55 7.25
C ASP A 80 7.75 -15.46 6.21
N ARG A 81 6.87 -14.49 6.51
CA ARG A 81 6.57 -13.31 5.67
C ARG A 81 7.08 -11.98 6.28
N CYS A 82 7.90 -12.06 7.33
CA CYS A 82 8.68 -10.94 7.86
C CYS A 82 10.10 -11.01 7.29
N TYR A 83 10.35 -10.20 6.28
CA TYR A 83 11.58 -10.27 5.48
C TYR A 83 12.67 -9.31 5.97
N PRO A 84 13.96 -9.66 5.77
CA PRO A 84 15.07 -8.80 6.18
C PRO A 84 15.18 -7.54 5.31
N ASP A 85 14.74 -7.59 4.07
CA ASP A 85 14.79 -6.49 3.11
C ASP A 85 13.72 -6.65 2.02
N TYR A 86 13.48 -5.56 1.28
CA TYR A 86 12.44 -5.52 0.24
C TYR A 86 12.76 -6.39 -0.98
N LYS A 87 14.04 -6.59 -1.33
CA LYS A 87 14.44 -7.39 -2.49
C LYS A 87 14.11 -8.86 -2.24
N THR A 88 14.49 -9.34 -1.05
CA THR A 88 14.14 -10.69 -0.59
C THR A 88 12.63 -10.87 -0.53
N MET A 89 11.89 -9.87 0.01
CA MET A 89 10.43 -9.90 0.06
C MET A 89 9.82 -10.01 -1.33
N PHE A 90 10.18 -9.15 -2.26
CA PHE A 90 9.59 -9.16 -3.61
C PHE A 90 9.88 -10.46 -4.36
N ALA A 91 11.11 -11.00 -4.25
CA ALA A 91 11.47 -12.26 -4.88
C ALA A 91 10.67 -13.43 -4.31
N ARG A 92 10.55 -13.53 -2.98
CA ARG A 92 9.84 -14.63 -2.32
C ARG A 92 8.33 -14.55 -2.50
N GLU A 93 7.77 -13.35 -2.44
CA GLU A 93 6.34 -13.15 -2.62
C GLU A 93 5.89 -13.41 -4.08
N ALA A 94 6.76 -13.18 -5.06
CA ALA A 94 6.49 -13.52 -6.47
C ALA A 94 6.40 -15.03 -6.74
N GLU A 95 6.98 -15.87 -5.88
CA GLU A 95 6.92 -17.33 -5.99
C GLU A 95 5.66 -17.93 -5.33
N ARG A 96 4.86 -17.12 -4.62
CA ARG A 96 3.70 -17.59 -3.85
C ARG A 96 2.42 -17.44 -4.65
N GLU A 97 1.53 -18.42 -4.55
CA GLU A 97 0.16 -18.32 -5.08
C GLU A 97 -0.65 -17.24 -4.36
N ASP A 98 -0.42 -17.08 -3.05
CA ASP A 98 -1.01 -16.05 -2.18
C ASP A 98 -0.12 -14.82 -2.00
N GLY A 99 0.80 -14.58 -2.93
CA GLY A 99 1.76 -13.48 -2.88
C GLY A 99 1.11 -12.09 -2.84
N ILE A 100 1.89 -11.10 -2.46
CA ILE A 100 1.42 -9.70 -2.36
C ILE A 100 1.03 -9.14 -3.72
N GLN A 101 0.06 -8.23 -3.71
CA GLN A 101 -0.44 -7.53 -4.90
C GLN A 101 -0.07 -6.04 -4.88
N ALA A 102 0.13 -5.50 -3.68
CA ALA A 102 0.49 -4.10 -3.47
C ALA A 102 1.51 -3.95 -2.34
N VAL A 103 2.24 -2.84 -2.36
CA VAL A 103 3.21 -2.50 -1.32
C VAL A 103 3.14 -1.02 -0.95
N SER A 104 3.25 -0.71 0.34
CA SER A 104 3.52 0.65 0.82
C SER A 104 5.00 0.82 1.07
N VAL A 105 5.54 1.94 0.56
CA VAL A 105 6.92 2.38 0.79
C VAL A 105 6.89 3.53 1.80
N ALA A 106 7.28 3.23 3.03
CA ALA A 106 7.29 4.15 4.17
C ALA A 106 8.69 4.21 4.81
N THR A 107 9.68 4.39 3.98
CA THR A 107 11.12 4.43 4.29
C THR A 107 11.64 5.88 4.27
N PRO A 108 12.92 6.15 4.57
CA PRO A 108 13.51 7.47 4.35
C PRO A 108 13.49 7.88 2.87
N ASN A 109 13.29 9.18 2.62
CA ASN A 109 13.07 9.77 1.30
C ASN A 109 14.05 9.30 0.21
N GLY A 110 15.34 9.13 0.56
CA GLY A 110 16.38 8.74 -0.40
C GLY A 110 16.24 7.35 -1.00
N THR A 111 15.35 6.52 -0.46
CA THR A 111 15.15 5.14 -0.89
C THR A 111 13.84 4.92 -1.66
N HIS A 112 12.97 5.93 -1.74
CA HIS A 112 11.64 5.80 -2.33
C HIS A 112 11.70 5.40 -3.80
N TYR A 113 12.54 6.08 -4.60
CA TYR A 113 12.69 5.80 -6.03
C TYR A 113 13.10 4.34 -6.29
N GLU A 114 14.18 3.89 -5.65
CA GLU A 114 14.72 2.55 -5.87
C GLU A 114 13.73 1.45 -5.46
N ILE A 115 13.08 1.62 -4.32
CA ILE A 115 12.10 0.64 -3.82
C ILE A 115 10.84 0.63 -4.70
N THR A 116 10.34 1.79 -5.11
CA THR A 116 9.19 1.91 -6.00
C THR A 116 9.47 1.27 -7.35
N LYS A 117 10.67 1.53 -7.92
CA LYS A 117 11.09 0.91 -9.18
C LYS A 117 11.13 -0.61 -9.06
N ALA A 118 11.79 -1.14 -8.03
CA ALA A 118 11.88 -2.57 -7.80
C ALA A 118 10.49 -3.22 -7.60
N ALA A 119 9.58 -2.55 -6.90
CA ALA A 119 8.21 -3.03 -6.71
C ALA A 119 7.43 -3.11 -8.05
N LEU A 120 7.54 -2.07 -8.87
CA LEU A 120 6.93 -2.06 -10.21
C LEU A 120 7.52 -3.15 -11.11
N GLU A 121 8.84 -3.37 -11.08
CA GLU A 121 9.52 -4.44 -11.79
C GLU A 121 9.04 -5.83 -11.35
N ALA A 122 8.78 -5.98 -10.05
CA ALA A 122 8.17 -7.19 -9.47
C ALA A 122 6.66 -7.33 -9.76
N GLY A 123 6.05 -6.37 -10.44
CA GLY A 123 4.63 -6.44 -10.83
C GLY A 123 3.66 -6.07 -9.71
N LEU A 124 4.07 -5.22 -8.77
CA LEU A 124 3.25 -4.77 -7.64
C LEU A 124 2.65 -3.39 -7.89
N HIS A 125 1.46 -3.14 -7.34
CA HIS A 125 0.95 -1.79 -7.15
C HIS A 125 1.70 -1.12 -6.00
N VAL A 126 1.90 0.20 -6.06
CA VAL A 126 2.73 0.91 -5.08
C VAL A 126 1.96 2.07 -4.45
N ILE A 127 2.06 2.19 -3.14
CA ILE A 127 1.68 3.37 -2.36
C ILE A 127 2.98 3.91 -1.76
N CYS A 128 3.46 5.06 -2.27
CA CYS A 128 4.74 5.61 -1.84
C CYS A 128 4.57 6.89 -1.02
N GLU A 129 5.33 7.03 0.04
CA GLU A 129 5.45 8.30 0.76
C GLU A 129 6.09 9.39 -0.11
N LYS A 130 5.71 10.60 0.21
CA LYS A 130 6.30 11.80 -0.44
C LYS A 130 7.71 12.08 0.13
N PRO A 131 8.63 12.63 -0.66
CA PRO A 131 8.57 12.74 -2.12
C PRO A 131 8.80 11.39 -2.80
N LEU A 132 8.18 11.15 -3.93
CA LEU A 132 8.34 9.90 -4.70
C LEU A 132 9.81 9.71 -5.15
N CYS A 133 10.44 10.80 -5.59
CA CYS A 133 11.79 10.84 -6.13
C CYS A 133 12.35 12.25 -6.03
N PHE A 134 13.59 12.47 -6.46
CA PHE A 134 14.25 13.77 -6.38
C PHE A 134 14.39 14.49 -7.72
N THR A 135 14.24 13.80 -8.84
CA THR A 135 14.35 14.41 -10.16
C THR A 135 13.17 14.09 -11.06
N THR A 136 12.96 14.92 -12.07
CA THR A 136 11.91 14.72 -13.09
C THR A 136 12.16 13.46 -13.90
N GLU A 137 13.41 13.17 -14.22
CA GLU A 137 13.80 11.98 -14.98
C GLU A 137 13.43 10.70 -14.24
N GLN A 138 13.64 10.66 -12.92
CA GLN A 138 13.20 9.55 -12.06
C GLN A 138 11.67 9.40 -12.08
N ALA A 139 10.94 10.51 -12.00
CA ALA A 139 9.48 10.48 -12.05
C ALA A 139 8.97 9.93 -13.39
N GLU A 140 9.52 10.42 -14.51
CA GLU A 140 9.18 9.95 -15.85
C GLU A 140 9.51 8.46 -16.05
N GLU A 141 10.62 7.99 -15.49
CA GLU A 141 10.98 6.58 -15.55
C GLU A 141 9.97 5.71 -14.82
N LEU A 142 9.58 6.10 -13.60
CA LEU A 142 8.57 5.39 -12.81
C LEU A 142 7.20 5.40 -13.48
N GLU A 143 6.78 6.51 -14.06
CA GLU A 143 5.53 6.61 -14.81
C GLU A 143 5.52 5.65 -16.00
N LYS A 144 6.57 5.69 -16.85
CA LYS A 144 6.70 4.79 -18.00
C LYS A 144 6.71 3.31 -17.57
N LEU A 145 7.36 3.02 -16.45
CA LEU A 145 7.41 1.66 -15.90
C LEU A 145 6.05 1.22 -15.39
N ALA A 146 5.34 2.06 -14.64
CA ALA A 146 3.99 1.77 -14.14
C ALA A 146 3.01 1.48 -15.29
N VAL A 147 3.03 2.30 -16.34
CA VAL A 147 2.21 2.10 -17.55
C VAL A 147 2.55 0.76 -18.23
N ARG A 148 3.84 0.48 -18.47
CA ARG A 148 4.28 -0.78 -19.12
C ARG A 148 3.89 -2.01 -18.32
N ARG A 149 3.91 -1.92 -16.99
CA ARG A 149 3.56 -3.02 -16.08
C ARG A 149 2.07 -3.10 -15.77
N ASN A 150 1.27 -2.14 -16.25
CA ASN A 150 -0.14 -1.99 -15.91
C ASN A 150 -0.35 -1.96 -14.39
N LYS A 151 0.41 -1.10 -13.69
CA LYS A 151 0.36 -0.94 -12.23
C LYS A 151 0.03 0.49 -11.86
N VAL A 152 -0.58 0.64 -10.69
CA VAL A 152 -0.92 1.93 -10.09
C VAL A 152 0.18 2.33 -9.13
N VAL A 153 0.56 3.61 -9.19
CA VAL A 153 1.42 4.26 -8.19
C VAL A 153 0.61 5.38 -7.54
N GLY A 154 0.33 5.25 -6.26
CA GLY A 154 -0.27 6.30 -5.44
C GLY A 154 0.81 6.98 -4.60
N ILE A 155 0.79 8.33 -4.55
CA ILE A 155 1.71 9.11 -3.73
C ILE A 155 0.93 9.76 -2.59
N THR A 156 1.41 9.62 -1.36
CA THR A 156 0.71 10.10 -0.17
C THR A 156 0.94 11.60 0.07
N TYR A 157 0.38 12.44 -0.77
CA TYR A 157 0.33 13.89 -0.56
C TYR A 157 -0.79 14.25 0.44
N GLY A 158 -0.62 13.86 1.72
CA GLY A 158 -1.65 13.99 2.75
C GLY A 158 -2.27 15.38 2.87
N TYR A 159 -1.46 16.43 2.73
CA TYR A 159 -1.96 17.80 2.80
C TYR A 159 -2.80 18.25 1.59
N ALA A 160 -2.67 17.57 0.46
CA ALA A 160 -3.50 17.87 -0.72
C ALA A 160 -4.97 17.45 -0.53
N GLY A 161 -5.24 16.54 0.42
CA GLY A 161 -6.58 16.09 0.79
C GLY A 161 -7.32 17.01 1.78
N HIS A 162 -6.71 18.09 2.27
CA HIS A 162 -7.39 19.05 3.13
C HIS A 162 -8.35 19.93 2.33
N GLN A 163 -9.55 20.17 2.85
CA GLN A 163 -10.60 20.99 2.20
C GLN A 163 -10.08 22.35 1.74
N ARG A 164 -9.18 23.01 2.49
CA ARG A 164 -8.56 24.29 2.11
C ARG A 164 -7.57 24.21 0.94
N SER A 165 -7.14 23.03 0.54
CA SER A 165 -6.25 22.86 -0.63
C SER A 165 -6.98 23.09 -1.95
N GLU A 166 -8.28 22.88 -2.00
CA GLU A 166 -9.12 23.11 -3.18
C GLU A 166 -9.31 24.62 -3.46
N GLU A 167 -9.35 25.45 -2.43
CA GLU A 167 -9.53 26.91 -2.55
C GLU A 167 -8.35 27.62 -3.25
N ARG A 168 -7.19 26.99 -3.38
CA ARG A 168 -5.98 27.53 -4.01
C ARG A 168 -5.79 27.13 -5.47
N ARG A 169 -6.70 26.36 -6.04
CA ARG A 169 -6.65 25.91 -7.44
C ARG A 169 -7.41 26.80 -8.42
N VAL A 170 -7.84 28.00 -7.98
CA VAL A 170 -8.53 29.01 -8.80
C VAL A 170 -7.52 30.04 -9.32
#